data_8b61ad8f2c87bb5d048ebb8bec3895b4
#
_entry.id   8b61ad8f2c87bb5d048ebb8bec3895b4
#
_cell.length_a   1.000
_cell.length_b   1.000
_cell.length_c   1.000
_cell.angle_alpha   90.00
_cell.angle_beta   90.00
_cell.angle_gamma   90.00
#
_symmetry.space_group_name_H-M   'P 1'
#
loop_
_entity.id
_entity.type
_entity.pdbx_description
1 polymer ?
#
loop_
_entity_poly.entity_id
_entity_poly.type
_entity_poly.pdbx_seq_one_letter_code
_entity_poly.pdbx_strand_id
1 'polypeptide(L)'
;MLKLRVTTVALCLSAFLLSAASAQAQSLYDRLGGKDAIKAVVDEFVGIVAADTRINKKFAKTNIDRLKFELVEQICAATGGPCKYTGRDMKTAHKNMGVTEGEFNALVENLVKALDKFNVKDKEKNELLGLLGPMKSDIVEVKSQQTGTPLPANFKPAPPLKEGKTKDDKKKKGY
;
A
#
# COMPACT_ATOMS: atom_id res chain seq x y z
N MET A 1 -60.37 -18.29 61.49
CA MET A 1 -58.98 -17.83 61.66
C MET A 1 -58.18 -18.34 60.45
N LEU A 2 -58.07 -17.51 59.44
CA LEU A 2 -57.41 -17.84 58.17
C LEU A 2 -56.05 -17.20 58.13
N LYS A 3 -55.00 -18.00 58.16
CA LYS A 3 -53.59 -17.51 58.06
C LYS A 3 -53.20 -17.32 56.60
N LEU A 4 -53.08 -16.08 56.18
CA LEU A 4 -52.59 -15.67 54.86
C LEU A 4 -51.06 -15.85 54.81
N ARG A 5 -50.59 -16.78 53.97
CA ARG A 5 -49.17 -16.97 53.69
C ARG A 5 -48.77 -16.10 52.51
N VAL A 6 -48.02 -15.05 52.77
CA VAL A 6 -47.41 -14.22 51.73
C VAL A 6 -46.17 -14.92 51.22
N THR A 7 -46.22 -15.41 49.99
CA THR A 7 -45.08 -16.01 49.29
C THR A 7 -44.36 -14.89 48.54
N THR A 8 -43.15 -14.54 49.02
CA THR A 8 -42.28 -13.55 48.43
C THR A 8 -41.62 -14.19 47.20
N VAL A 9 -42.01 -13.77 46.00
CA VAL A 9 -41.33 -14.14 44.74
C VAL A 9 -40.13 -13.22 44.54
N ALA A 10 -38.95 -13.73 44.78
CA ALA A 10 -37.68 -13.03 44.46
C ALA A 10 -37.48 -13.06 42.93
N LEU A 11 -37.69 -11.90 42.31
CA LEU A 11 -37.42 -11.68 40.88
C LEU A 11 -35.91 -11.44 40.71
N CYS A 12 -35.16 -12.50 40.35
CA CYS A 12 -33.76 -12.40 39.93
C CYS A 12 -33.69 -11.75 38.53
N LEU A 13 -33.50 -10.44 38.52
CA LEU A 13 -33.23 -9.69 37.28
C LEU A 13 -31.77 -9.92 36.93
N SER A 14 -31.48 -10.96 36.15
CA SER A 14 -30.16 -11.21 35.56
C SER A 14 -29.91 -10.17 34.48
N ALA A 15 -29.15 -9.12 34.80
CA ALA A 15 -28.67 -8.14 33.84
C ALA A 15 -27.66 -8.82 32.93
N PHE A 16 -28.10 -9.24 31.74
CA PHE A 16 -27.24 -9.69 30.66
C PHE A 16 -26.54 -8.45 30.08
N LEU A 17 -25.32 -8.15 30.55
CA LEU A 17 -24.44 -7.18 29.94
C LEU A 17 -24.02 -7.72 28.57
N LEU A 18 -24.74 -7.33 27.50
CA LEU A 18 -24.28 -7.49 26.13
C LEU A 18 -23.04 -6.59 25.98
N SER A 19 -21.86 -7.17 26.14
CA SER A 19 -20.61 -6.58 25.67
C SER A 19 -20.70 -6.54 24.14
N ALA A 20 -21.12 -5.41 23.57
CA ALA A 20 -20.97 -5.12 22.15
C ALA A 20 -19.46 -5.01 21.89
N ALA A 21 -18.82 -6.13 21.59
CA ALA A 21 -17.48 -6.13 21.00
C ALA A 21 -17.60 -5.34 19.68
N SER A 22 -17.10 -4.12 19.68
CA SER A 22 -16.97 -3.33 18.45
C SER A 22 -16.09 -4.14 17.52
N ALA A 23 -16.68 -4.81 16.53
CA ALA A 23 -15.94 -5.42 15.44
C ALA A 23 -15.20 -4.30 14.73
N GLN A 24 -13.95 -4.08 15.10
CA GLN A 24 -13.10 -3.10 14.45
C GLN A 24 -12.94 -3.55 13.00
N ALA A 25 -13.43 -2.76 12.07
CA ALA A 25 -13.35 -3.09 10.65
C ALA A 25 -11.86 -3.27 10.30
N GLN A 26 -11.51 -4.42 9.70
CA GLN A 26 -10.15 -4.71 9.27
C GLN A 26 -9.64 -3.59 8.37
N SER A 27 -8.40 -3.14 8.64
CA SER A 27 -7.72 -2.17 7.78
C SER A 27 -7.57 -2.70 6.35
N LEU A 28 -7.40 -1.82 5.37
CA LEU A 28 -7.09 -2.28 4.01
C LEU A 28 -5.77 -3.08 4.00
N TYR A 29 -4.80 -2.71 4.83
CA TYR A 29 -3.56 -3.45 5.03
C TYR A 29 -3.81 -4.93 5.40
N ASP A 30 -4.69 -5.19 6.37
CA ASP A 30 -5.01 -6.56 6.80
C ASP A 30 -5.75 -7.33 5.69
N ARG A 31 -6.69 -6.67 5.00
CA ARG A 31 -7.43 -7.27 3.89
C ARG A 31 -6.56 -7.58 2.66
N LEU A 32 -5.47 -6.82 2.47
CA LEU A 32 -4.46 -7.09 1.45
C LEU A 32 -3.50 -8.23 1.84
N GLY A 33 -3.57 -8.74 3.07
CA GLY A 33 -2.72 -9.83 3.55
C GLY A 33 -1.43 -9.39 4.24
N GLY A 34 -1.34 -8.11 4.62
CA GLY A 34 -0.22 -7.59 5.38
C GLY A 34 1.05 -7.32 4.55
N LYS A 35 2.17 -7.09 5.24
CA LYS A 35 3.41 -6.62 4.62
C LYS A 35 4.00 -7.60 3.61
N ASP A 36 3.95 -8.90 3.88
CA ASP A 36 4.54 -9.91 3.00
C ASP A 36 3.75 -10.02 1.68
N ALA A 37 2.41 -9.95 1.74
CA ALA A 37 1.57 -9.93 0.54
C ALA A 37 1.79 -8.63 -0.28
N ILE A 38 1.87 -7.48 0.38
CA ILE A 38 2.20 -6.20 -0.27
C ILE A 38 3.57 -6.29 -0.95
N LYS A 39 4.57 -6.89 -0.28
CA LYS A 39 5.90 -7.09 -0.86
C LYS A 39 5.85 -7.95 -2.12
N ALA A 40 5.10 -9.05 -2.11
CA ALA A 40 4.97 -9.92 -3.27
C ALA A 40 4.33 -9.19 -4.47
N VAL A 41 3.28 -8.40 -4.22
CA VAL A 41 2.65 -7.55 -5.25
C VAL A 41 3.65 -6.52 -5.79
N VAL A 42 4.41 -5.85 -4.92
CA VAL A 42 5.42 -4.85 -5.33
C VAL A 42 6.54 -5.49 -6.15
N ASP A 43 7.01 -6.69 -5.78
CA ASP A 43 8.04 -7.40 -6.53
C ASP A 43 7.57 -7.72 -7.96
N GLU A 44 6.35 -8.20 -8.12
CA GLU A 44 5.72 -8.46 -9.41
C GLU A 44 5.51 -7.17 -10.21
N PHE A 45 4.93 -6.15 -9.57
CA PHE A 45 4.69 -4.85 -10.19
C PHE A 45 5.96 -4.25 -10.78
N VAL A 46 7.07 -4.26 -10.03
CA VAL A 46 8.36 -3.75 -10.52
C VAL A 46 8.89 -4.58 -11.69
N GLY A 47 8.64 -5.89 -11.69
CA GLY A 47 8.97 -6.76 -12.83
C GLY A 47 8.19 -6.40 -14.09
N ILE A 48 6.86 -6.17 -13.97
CA ILE A 48 6.01 -5.74 -15.07
C ILE A 48 6.46 -4.38 -15.62
N VAL A 49 6.74 -3.41 -14.72
CA VAL A 49 7.22 -2.07 -15.08
C VAL A 49 8.54 -2.14 -15.84
N ALA A 50 9.46 -2.99 -15.43
CA ALA A 50 10.76 -3.16 -16.10
C ALA A 50 10.61 -3.68 -17.55
N ALA A 51 9.59 -4.48 -17.81
CA ALA A 51 9.29 -5.01 -19.15
C ALA A 51 8.45 -4.05 -20.02
N ASP A 52 7.76 -3.07 -19.42
CA ASP A 52 6.86 -2.16 -20.14
C ASP A 52 7.63 -0.99 -20.77
N THR A 53 7.81 -1.04 -22.11
CA THR A 53 8.52 0.00 -22.88
C THR A 53 7.84 1.37 -22.83
N ARG A 54 6.58 1.45 -22.43
CA ARG A 54 5.86 2.71 -22.26
C ARG A 54 6.38 3.54 -21.08
N ILE A 55 7.01 2.90 -20.07
CA ILE A 55 7.43 3.59 -18.85
C ILE A 55 8.83 3.20 -18.35
N ASN A 56 9.42 2.08 -18.77
CA ASN A 56 10.66 1.55 -18.18
C ASN A 56 11.84 2.52 -18.26
N LYS A 57 11.89 3.39 -19.28
CA LYS A 57 12.96 4.40 -19.42
C LYS A 57 13.02 5.38 -18.24
N LYS A 58 11.88 5.62 -17.56
CA LYS A 58 11.84 6.50 -16.37
C LYS A 58 12.60 5.90 -15.18
N PHE A 59 12.79 4.59 -15.19
CA PHE A 59 13.48 3.87 -14.11
C PHE A 59 14.95 3.55 -14.41
N ALA A 60 15.50 4.01 -15.55
CA ALA A 60 16.85 3.66 -16.02
C ALA A 60 17.98 3.99 -15.01
N LYS A 61 17.81 4.98 -14.13
CA LYS A 61 18.78 5.37 -13.10
C LYS A 61 18.32 5.04 -11.69
N THR A 62 17.26 4.25 -11.54
CA THR A 62 16.64 3.98 -10.23
C THR A 62 17.33 2.81 -9.54
N ASN A 63 17.65 2.96 -8.25
CA ASN A 63 18.03 1.83 -7.41
C ASN A 63 16.77 1.00 -7.12
N ILE A 64 16.71 -0.20 -7.68
CA ILE A 64 15.50 -1.04 -7.66
C ILE A 64 15.18 -1.55 -6.24
N ASP A 65 16.18 -1.92 -5.46
CA ASP A 65 15.96 -2.40 -4.08
C ASP A 65 15.37 -1.29 -3.22
N ARG A 66 15.89 -0.06 -3.37
CA ARG A 66 15.31 1.10 -2.71
C ARG A 66 13.89 1.37 -3.18
N LEU A 67 13.60 1.32 -4.48
CA LEU A 67 12.27 1.53 -5.02
C LEU A 67 11.26 0.54 -4.41
N LYS A 68 11.60 -0.74 -4.41
CA LYS A 68 10.76 -1.79 -3.81
C LYS A 68 10.52 -1.54 -2.33
N PHE A 69 11.57 -1.22 -1.58
CA PHE A 69 11.44 -0.90 -0.16
C PHE A 69 10.50 0.27 0.09
N GLU A 70 10.69 1.40 -0.61
CA GLU A 70 9.88 2.61 -0.41
C GLU A 70 8.41 2.39 -0.84
N LEU A 71 8.16 1.60 -1.90
CA LEU A 71 6.80 1.24 -2.32
C LEU A 71 6.07 0.37 -1.28
N VAL A 72 6.76 -0.61 -0.71
CA VAL A 72 6.20 -1.46 0.36
C VAL A 72 5.84 -0.62 1.59
N GLU A 73 6.76 0.25 2.04
CA GLU A 73 6.52 1.12 3.19
C GLU A 73 5.38 2.13 2.93
N GLN A 74 5.32 2.68 1.73
CA GLN A 74 4.28 3.62 1.32
C GLN A 74 2.90 2.97 1.30
N ILE A 75 2.77 1.82 0.63
CA ILE A 75 1.49 1.09 0.54
C ILE A 75 1.07 0.61 1.93
N CYS A 76 1.98 0.04 2.71
CA CYS A 76 1.69 -0.41 4.07
C CYS A 76 1.18 0.75 4.94
N ALA A 77 1.85 1.90 4.95
CA ALA A 77 1.42 3.06 5.72
C ALA A 77 0.08 3.63 5.22
N ALA A 78 -0.10 3.75 3.89
CA ALA A 78 -1.32 4.31 3.29
C ALA A 78 -2.56 3.44 3.52
N THR A 79 -2.39 2.12 3.70
CA THR A 79 -3.47 1.16 3.90
C THR A 79 -3.80 0.87 5.37
N GLY A 80 -3.17 1.60 6.29
CA GLY A 80 -3.40 1.47 7.74
C GLY A 80 -2.56 0.39 8.41
N GLY A 81 -1.43 0.00 7.79
CA GLY A 81 -0.45 -0.91 8.39
C GLY A 81 0.50 -0.21 9.36
N PRO A 82 1.35 -0.97 10.06
CA PRO A 82 2.24 -0.45 11.11
C PRO A 82 3.51 0.24 10.56
N CYS A 83 3.66 0.34 9.24
CA CYS A 83 4.85 0.89 8.61
C CYS A 83 4.88 2.43 8.71
N LYS A 84 6.07 2.98 8.59
CA LYS A 84 6.28 4.41 8.50
C LYS A 84 7.01 4.74 7.20
N TYR A 85 6.32 5.38 6.26
CA TYR A 85 6.97 5.87 5.05
C TYR A 85 8.00 6.95 5.42
N THR A 86 9.25 6.74 5.03
CA THR A 86 10.36 7.67 5.30
C THR A 86 11.04 8.11 4.01
N GLY A 87 10.44 7.80 2.87
CA GLY A 87 10.89 8.24 1.55
C GLY A 87 10.63 9.72 1.29
N ARG A 88 10.99 10.17 0.10
CA ARG A 88 10.68 11.53 -0.36
C ARG A 88 9.18 11.63 -0.66
N ASP A 89 8.59 12.82 -0.45
CA ASP A 89 7.26 13.11 -0.98
C ASP A 89 7.22 12.93 -2.51
N MET A 90 6.02 12.73 -3.08
CA MET A 90 5.86 12.39 -4.49
C MET A 90 6.37 13.51 -5.41
N LYS A 91 6.13 14.75 -5.08
CA LYS A 91 6.59 15.91 -5.87
C LYS A 91 8.12 15.97 -5.93
N THR A 92 8.78 15.80 -4.79
CA THR A 92 10.25 15.78 -4.71
C THR A 92 10.84 14.54 -5.39
N ALA A 93 10.20 13.39 -5.25
CA ALA A 93 10.69 12.13 -5.83
C ALA A 93 10.65 12.14 -7.36
N HIS A 94 9.65 12.79 -7.95
CA HIS A 94 9.40 12.80 -9.40
C HIS A 94 9.86 14.10 -10.10
N LYS A 95 10.36 15.06 -9.34
CA LYS A 95 10.83 16.34 -9.88
C LYS A 95 11.88 16.14 -10.99
N ASN A 96 11.65 16.76 -12.13
CA ASN A 96 12.51 16.70 -13.32
C ASN A 96 12.58 15.30 -13.97
N MET A 97 11.62 14.41 -13.72
CA MET A 97 11.51 13.15 -14.45
C MET A 97 10.80 13.33 -15.79
N GLY A 98 10.05 14.40 -15.97
CA GLY A 98 9.24 14.63 -17.16
C GLY A 98 8.15 13.55 -17.32
N VAL A 99 7.54 13.11 -16.22
CA VAL A 99 6.47 12.09 -16.26
C VAL A 99 5.24 12.65 -16.95
N THR A 100 4.76 11.94 -17.96
CA THR A 100 3.53 12.30 -18.70
C THR A 100 2.29 11.64 -18.07
N GLU A 101 1.10 12.14 -18.44
CA GLU A 101 -0.16 11.50 -18.05
C GLU A 101 -0.26 10.06 -18.62
N GLY A 102 0.18 9.85 -19.87
CA GLY A 102 0.18 8.52 -20.49
C GLY A 102 1.08 7.54 -19.75
N GLU A 103 2.25 7.98 -19.30
CA GLU A 103 3.17 7.15 -18.51
C GLU A 103 2.62 6.84 -17.12
N PHE A 104 1.96 7.81 -16.47
CA PHE A 104 1.28 7.57 -15.21
C PHE A 104 0.14 6.55 -15.37
N ASN A 105 -0.67 6.68 -16.41
CA ASN A 105 -1.76 5.73 -16.67
C ASN A 105 -1.21 4.32 -16.94
N ALA A 106 -0.11 4.19 -17.72
CA ALA A 106 0.55 2.90 -17.94
C ALA A 106 1.08 2.28 -16.63
N LEU A 107 1.57 3.11 -15.70
CA LEU A 107 1.99 2.66 -14.37
C LEU A 107 0.81 2.08 -13.58
N VAL A 108 -0.34 2.75 -13.57
CA VAL A 108 -1.57 2.30 -12.90
C VAL A 108 -2.05 0.98 -13.49
N GLU A 109 -2.06 0.83 -14.83
CA GLU A 109 -2.40 -0.43 -15.49
C GLU A 109 -1.50 -1.58 -15.05
N ASN A 110 -0.19 -1.33 -14.90
CA ASN A 110 0.76 -2.33 -14.46
C ASN A 110 0.55 -2.71 -12.98
N LEU A 111 0.16 -1.77 -12.14
CA LEU A 111 -0.22 -2.07 -10.76
C LEU A 111 -1.48 -2.96 -10.71
N VAL A 112 -2.49 -2.64 -11.51
CA VAL A 112 -3.70 -3.47 -11.62
C VAL A 112 -3.36 -4.89 -12.04
N LYS A 113 -2.51 -5.08 -13.07
CA LYS A 113 -2.05 -6.41 -13.50
C LYS A 113 -1.34 -7.19 -12.38
N ALA A 114 -0.50 -6.52 -11.60
CA ALA A 114 0.15 -7.15 -10.47
C ALA A 114 -0.87 -7.58 -9.40
N LEU A 115 -1.83 -6.73 -9.05
CA LEU A 115 -2.89 -7.03 -8.10
C LEU A 115 -3.78 -8.19 -8.57
N ASP A 116 -4.11 -8.24 -9.87
CA ASP A 116 -4.89 -9.32 -10.49
C ASP A 116 -4.15 -10.66 -10.40
N LYS A 117 -2.84 -10.67 -10.63
CA LYS A 117 -2.02 -11.89 -10.52
C LYS A 117 -2.09 -12.52 -9.13
N PHE A 118 -2.23 -11.70 -8.09
CA PHE A 118 -2.39 -12.16 -6.71
C PHE A 118 -3.87 -12.30 -6.29
N ASN A 119 -4.81 -12.25 -7.23
CA ASN A 119 -6.24 -12.39 -6.99
C ASN A 119 -6.79 -11.40 -5.94
N VAL A 120 -6.23 -10.18 -5.89
CA VAL A 120 -6.75 -9.12 -5.02
C VAL A 120 -8.14 -8.74 -5.53
N LYS A 121 -9.13 -8.74 -4.62
CA LYS A 121 -10.53 -8.47 -4.98
C LYS A 121 -10.73 -7.03 -5.44
N ASP A 122 -11.72 -6.80 -6.30
CA ASP A 122 -12.00 -5.48 -6.88
C ASP A 122 -12.22 -4.39 -5.83
N LYS A 123 -12.85 -4.74 -4.71
CA LYS A 123 -13.04 -3.81 -3.58
C LYS A 123 -11.70 -3.28 -3.06
N GLU A 124 -10.76 -4.17 -2.72
CA GLU A 124 -9.44 -3.82 -2.19
C GLU A 124 -8.59 -3.10 -3.24
N LYS A 125 -8.66 -3.53 -4.53
CA LYS A 125 -8.00 -2.83 -5.64
C LYS A 125 -8.48 -1.39 -5.76
N ASN A 126 -9.79 -1.18 -5.82
CA ASN A 126 -10.39 0.15 -5.98
C ASN A 126 -10.07 1.05 -4.78
N GLU A 127 -10.09 0.50 -3.57
CA GLU A 127 -9.73 1.24 -2.35
C GLU A 127 -8.25 1.66 -2.38
N LEU A 128 -7.34 0.75 -2.76
CA LEU A 128 -5.93 1.07 -2.92
C LEU A 128 -5.68 2.12 -4.01
N LEU A 129 -6.31 1.97 -5.18
CA LEU A 129 -6.20 2.93 -6.27
C LEU A 129 -6.77 4.29 -5.87
N GLY A 130 -7.84 4.33 -5.06
CA GLY A 130 -8.40 5.55 -4.48
C GLY A 130 -7.43 6.28 -3.55
N LEU A 131 -6.59 5.56 -2.82
CA LEU A 131 -5.54 6.15 -1.96
C LEU A 131 -4.35 6.67 -2.77
N LEU A 132 -3.97 5.99 -3.85
CA LEU A 132 -2.79 6.34 -4.65
C LEU A 132 -3.11 7.35 -5.77
N GLY A 133 -4.32 7.34 -6.30
CA GLY A 133 -4.76 8.19 -7.41
C GLY A 133 -4.53 9.70 -7.21
N PRO A 134 -4.83 10.28 -6.03
CA PRO A 134 -4.59 11.69 -5.75
C PRO A 134 -3.13 12.12 -5.90
N MET A 135 -2.16 11.18 -5.79
CA MET A 135 -0.74 11.47 -5.98
C MET A 135 -0.39 11.85 -7.43
N LYS A 136 -1.29 11.61 -8.39
CA LYS A 136 -1.08 11.95 -9.81
C LYS A 136 -0.66 13.40 -9.99
N SER A 137 -1.26 14.33 -9.27
CA SER A 137 -0.95 15.76 -9.37
C SER A 137 0.48 16.15 -8.99
N ASP A 138 1.12 15.34 -8.11
CA ASP A 138 2.49 15.55 -7.67
C ASP A 138 3.52 14.80 -8.53
N ILE A 139 3.06 13.82 -9.32
CA ILE A 139 3.89 12.93 -10.12
C ILE A 139 3.97 13.39 -11.58
N VAL A 140 2.83 13.77 -12.16
CA VAL A 140 2.75 14.17 -13.57
C VAL A 140 3.27 15.58 -13.76
N GLU A 141 4.32 15.72 -14.56
CA GLU A 141 4.91 17.03 -14.92
C GLU A 141 4.48 17.51 -16.31
N VAL A 142 4.06 16.58 -17.18
CA VAL A 142 3.72 16.88 -18.58
C VAL A 142 2.30 16.41 -18.91
N LYS A 143 1.42 17.34 -19.28
CA LYS A 143 0.04 17.04 -19.70
C LYS A 143 0.04 16.50 -21.15
N SER A 144 0.39 15.23 -21.31
CA SER A 144 0.46 14.53 -22.58
C SER A 144 0.13 13.06 -22.40
N GLN A 145 -0.51 12.45 -23.41
CA GLN A 145 -0.75 10.99 -23.45
C GLN A 145 0.44 10.20 -24.03
N GLN A 146 1.53 10.88 -24.38
CA GLN A 146 2.73 10.24 -24.87
C GLN A 146 3.33 9.29 -23.82
N THR A 147 3.90 8.17 -24.27
CA THR A 147 4.57 7.17 -23.42
C THR A 147 5.98 6.87 -23.93
N GLY A 148 6.79 6.20 -23.11
CA GLY A 148 8.15 5.80 -23.50
C GLY A 148 9.12 6.97 -23.64
N THR A 149 8.82 8.11 -23.03
CA THR A 149 9.69 9.28 -23.08
C THR A 149 10.98 9.04 -22.30
N PRO A 150 12.12 9.57 -22.74
CA PRO A 150 13.39 9.35 -22.05
C PRO A 150 13.40 10.05 -20.69
N LEU A 151 14.20 9.50 -19.78
CA LEU A 151 14.51 10.19 -18.53
C LEU A 151 15.42 11.38 -18.83
N PRO A 152 15.08 12.63 -18.43
CA PRO A 152 15.90 13.79 -18.68
C PRO A 152 17.32 13.65 -18.12
N ALA A 153 18.31 14.21 -18.82
CA ALA A 153 19.71 14.10 -18.44
C ALA A 153 20.04 14.69 -17.07
N ASN A 154 19.29 15.72 -16.69
CA ASN A 154 19.43 16.44 -15.41
C ASN A 154 18.72 15.76 -14.23
N PHE A 155 18.02 14.64 -14.45
CA PHE A 155 17.39 13.90 -13.36
C PHE A 155 18.45 13.32 -12.40
N LYS A 156 18.25 13.55 -11.10
CA LYS A 156 19.11 13.03 -10.02
C LYS A 156 18.33 11.98 -9.22
N PRO A 157 18.72 10.69 -9.32
CA PRO A 157 18.05 9.63 -8.57
C PRO A 157 18.28 9.78 -7.06
N ALA A 158 17.43 9.14 -6.26
CA ALA A 158 17.68 9.00 -4.84
C ALA A 158 18.94 8.15 -4.58
N PRO A 159 19.73 8.46 -3.56
CA PRO A 159 20.88 7.62 -3.19
C PRO A 159 20.41 6.21 -2.76
N PRO A 160 21.26 5.19 -2.79
CA PRO A 160 20.95 3.87 -2.22
C PRO A 160 20.48 3.96 -0.77
N LEU A 161 19.76 2.94 -0.30
CA LEU A 161 19.45 2.82 1.13
C LEU A 161 20.74 2.76 1.94
N LYS A 162 20.79 3.49 3.05
CA LYS A 162 21.92 3.34 4.00
C LYS A 162 21.88 1.94 4.59
N GLU A 163 23.03 1.27 4.62
CA GLU A 163 23.17 -0.02 5.31
C GLU A 163 22.68 0.13 6.76
N GLY A 164 21.71 -0.69 7.16
CA GLY A 164 21.09 -0.65 8.50
C GLY A 164 19.58 -0.57 8.52
N LYS A 165 18.91 -0.17 7.43
CA LYS A 165 17.43 -0.20 7.35
C LYS A 165 16.86 -1.57 6.95
N THR A 166 17.71 -2.53 6.56
CA THR A 166 17.34 -3.90 6.16
C THR A 166 17.50 -4.92 7.31
N LYS A 167 17.51 -4.48 8.58
CA LYS A 167 17.78 -5.37 9.73
C LYS A 167 16.73 -6.44 10.01
N ASP A 168 15.58 -6.41 9.34
CA ASP A 168 14.55 -7.42 9.54
C ASP A 168 14.83 -8.75 8.81
N ASP A 169 15.76 -8.77 7.84
CA ASP A 169 16.06 -9.99 7.07
C ASP A 169 17.13 -10.91 7.72
N LYS A 170 17.82 -10.46 8.77
CA LYS A 170 18.92 -11.25 9.39
C LYS A 170 18.49 -12.24 10.47
N LYS A 171 17.19 -12.32 10.81
CA LYS A 171 16.73 -13.25 11.88
C LYS A 171 16.34 -14.65 11.37
N LYS A 172 16.53 -14.96 10.08
CA LYS A 172 16.23 -16.28 9.49
C LYS A 172 17.45 -17.13 9.09
N LYS A 173 18.66 -16.77 9.51
CA LYS A 173 19.85 -17.63 9.32
C LYS A 173 20.47 -17.98 10.66
N GLY A 174 19.82 -18.83 11.40
CA GLY A 174 20.33 -19.35 12.66
C GLY A 174 19.42 -20.45 13.19
N TYR A 175 19.38 -21.57 12.53
CA TYR A 175 19.16 -22.92 13.06
C TYR A 175 19.72 -23.92 12.05
#